data_d2fa7993e0c874204732a3d2f6cad4a3
#
_entry.id   d2fa7993e0c874204732a3d2f6cad4a3
#
_cell.length_a   1.000
_cell.length_b   1.000
_cell.length_c   1.000
_cell.angle_alpha   90.00
_cell.angle_beta   90.00
_cell.angle_gamma   90.00
#
_symmetry.space_group_name_H-M   'P 1'
#
loop_
_entity.id
_entity.type
_entity.pdbx_description
1 polymer ?
#
loop_
_entity_poly.entity_id
_entity_poly.type
_entity_poly.pdbx_seq_one_letter_code
_entity_poly.pdbx_strand_id
1 'polypeptide(L)'
;MSRKQNLTWIILSLFIGCKPVKELKTIGSIERLDPSLDQIISPGAMPEVIAEGFTWSEGPVWVESQKMLLFSDVPQDTVYKWTEEKGKEVYLTPSGYTGKAPSTSGERGSNGLLINAKGQLVLCQHGDRRVAVMNAPLDHPASDFTTIADNYHGKKFDSPNDAVFDNKGNLYVTDPPYGLGGHEKDSLKEAPYQGVYKITPDGKVFLLVDTLTRPNGIALSPDQKSIFVANSDGQKARWYQYELGDTAVTSGKVFYDITAHDPSEKGGPDGMKIDSNGIVFASGPGGIVVFNSGGKLIGKIKLPEATANCALSPDEKTLYITSKNVVLRLKMR
;
A
#
# COMPACT_ATOMS: atom_id res chain seq x y z
N MET A 1 -82.75 7.59 11.20
CA MET A 1 -81.90 7.12 10.11
C MET A 1 -80.47 7.44 10.45
N SER A 2 -79.71 6.47 10.96
CA SER A 2 -78.30 6.62 11.38
C SER A 2 -77.40 6.02 10.32
N ARG A 3 -76.57 6.86 9.66
CA ARG A 3 -75.56 6.41 8.70
C ARG A 3 -74.34 5.99 9.48
N LYS A 4 -74.01 4.70 9.45
CA LYS A 4 -72.71 4.17 9.90
C LYS A 4 -71.66 4.44 8.81
N GLN A 5 -70.62 5.20 9.13
CA GLN A 5 -69.45 5.36 8.30
C GLN A 5 -68.45 4.20 8.60
N ASN A 6 -68.18 3.38 7.61
CA ASN A 6 -67.16 2.35 7.68
C ASN A 6 -65.80 2.98 7.36
N LEU A 7 -64.90 3.02 8.34
CA LEU A 7 -63.53 3.48 8.19
C LEU A 7 -62.66 2.26 7.77
N THR A 8 -62.25 2.23 6.51
CA THR A 8 -61.36 1.19 5.97
C THR A 8 -59.94 1.60 6.24
N TRP A 9 -59.25 0.88 7.11
CA TRP A 9 -57.82 1.05 7.34
C TRP A 9 -57.03 0.34 6.23
N ILE A 10 -56.26 1.12 5.42
CA ILE A 10 -55.29 0.60 4.46
C ILE A 10 -53.97 0.37 5.22
N ILE A 11 -53.60 -0.88 5.48
CA ILE A 11 -52.32 -1.25 6.03
C ILE A 11 -51.31 -1.23 4.87
N LEU A 12 -50.48 -0.20 4.84
CA LEU A 12 -49.35 -0.09 3.90
C LEU A 12 -48.20 -0.94 4.42
N SER A 13 -48.03 -2.17 3.89
CA SER A 13 -46.90 -3.06 4.22
C SER A 13 -45.65 -2.54 3.53
N LEU A 14 -44.77 -1.91 4.28
CA LEU A 14 -43.41 -1.61 3.79
C LEU A 14 -42.59 -2.94 3.67
N PHE A 15 -42.46 -3.45 2.47
CA PHE A 15 -41.49 -4.49 2.17
C PHE A 15 -40.11 -3.87 2.19
N ILE A 16 -39.39 -4.00 3.31
CA ILE A 16 -37.94 -3.76 3.35
C ILE A 16 -37.30 -4.91 2.59
N GLY A 17 -37.05 -4.71 1.30
CA GLY A 17 -36.31 -5.66 0.48
C GLY A 17 -34.86 -5.74 0.97
N CYS A 18 -34.51 -6.79 1.72
CA CYS A 18 -33.12 -7.15 1.93
C CYS A 18 -32.49 -7.44 0.56
N LYS A 19 -31.57 -6.56 0.09
CA LYS A 19 -30.74 -6.90 -1.07
C LYS A 19 -29.93 -8.16 -0.69
N PRO A 20 -29.88 -9.20 -1.55
CA PRO A 20 -29.06 -10.36 -1.28
C PRO A 20 -27.61 -9.89 -1.10
N VAL A 21 -26.97 -10.27 0.00
CA VAL A 21 -25.56 -10.06 0.21
C VAL A 21 -24.84 -10.86 -0.88
N LYS A 22 -24.15 -10.16 -1.78
CA LYS A 22 -23.35 -10.80 -2.83
C LYS A 22 -22.21 -11.55 -2.14
N GLU A 23 -22.24 -12.87 -2.21
CA GLU A 23 -21.15 -13.70 -1.71
C GLU A 23 -19.91 -13.44 -2.58
N LEU A 24 -18.81 -12.97 -1.95
CA LEU A 24 -17.57 -12.71 -2.65
C LEU A 24 -16.77 -14.00 -2.79
N LYS A 25 -16.10 -14.13 -3.92
CA LYS A 25 -15.12 -15.20 -4.16
C LYS A 25 -14.00 -15.09 -3.14
N THR A 26 -13.66 -16.19 -2.46
CA THR A 26 -12.50 -16.28 -1.58
C THR A 26 -11.36 -17.01 -2.26
N ILE A 27 -10.12 -16.60 -1.99
CA ILE A 27 -8.91 -17.27 -2.49
C ILE A 27 -7.85 -17.35 -1.40
N GLY A 28 -6.94 -18.32 -1.54
CA GLY A 28 -5.83 -18.49 -0.61
C GLY A 28 -6.21 -19.26 0.66
N SER A 29 -5.37 -19.18 1.66
CA SER A 29 -5.54 -19.82 2.96
C SER A 29 -4.73 -19.08 4.03
N ILE A 30 -5.00 -19.36 5.30
CA ILE A 30 -4.24 -18.78 6.42
C ILE A 30 -3.45 -19.88 7.10
N GLU A 31 -2.13 -19.80 6.99
CA GLU A 31 -1.19 -20.66 7.69
C GLU A 31 -0.91 -20.08 9.08
N ARG A 32 -1.16 -20.89 10.10
CA ARG A 32 -1.03 -20.51 11.51
C ARG A 32 0.22 -21.15 12.09
N LEU A 33 1.24 -20.33 12.36
CA LEU A 33 2.52 -20.76 12.90
C LEU A 33 2.61 -20.55 14.42
N ASP A 34 1.71 -19.70 14.95
CA ASP A 34 1.61 -19.43 16.39
C ASP A 34 0.14 -19.16 16.77
N PRO A 35 -0.35 -19.68 17.93
CA PRO A 35 -1.73 -19.44 18.38
C PRO A 35 -2.10 -17.97 18.57
N SER A 36 -1.13 -17.07 18.76
CA SER A 36 -1.38 -15.63 18.90
C SER A 36 -2.00 -15.02 17.64
N LEU A 37 -1.83 -15.62 16.46
CA LEU A 37 -2.49 -15.18 15.25
C LEU A 37 -4.02 -15.20 15.37
N ASP A 38 -4.58 -16.09 16.18
CA ASP A 38 -6.03 -16.20 16.40
C ASP A 38 -6.62 -14.96 17.09
N GLN A 39 -5.80 -14.17 17.77
CA GLN A 39 -6.21 -12.91 18.37
C GLN A 39 -6.37 -11.80 17.31
N ILE A 40 -5.72 -11.96 16.15
CA ILE A 40 -5.68 -10.98 15.05
C ILE A 40 -6.62 -11.42 13.94
N ILE A 41 -6.50 -12.67 13.49
CA ILE A 41 -7.25 -13.23 12.37
C ILE A 41 -8.07 -14.43 12.86
N SER A 42 -9.39 -14.35 12.76
CA SER A 42 -10.30 -15.44 13.17
C SER A 42 -9.97 -16.76 12.44
N PRO A 43 -10.11 -17.93 13.07
CA PRO A 43 -9.81 -19.21 12.45
C PRO A 43 -10.53 -19.49 11.13
N GLY A 44 -11.76 -19.00 10.96
CA GLY A 44 -12.55 -19.15 9.73
C GLY A 44 -12.43 -17.99 8.73
N ALA A 45 -11.56 -16.99 8.99
CA ALA A 45 -11.40 -15.86 8.09
C ALA A 45 -10.72 -16.29 6.78
N MET A 46 -11.21 -15.75 5.66
CA MET A 46 -10.68 -16.00 4.32
C MET A 46 -10.54 -14.69 3.55
N PRO A 47 -9.48 -14.52 2.74
CA PRO A 47 -9.36 -13.36 1.87
C PRO A 47 -10.46 -13.34 0.80
N GLU A 48 -11.23 -12.27 0.72
CA GLU A 48 -12.31 -12.03 -0.23
C GLU A 48 -11.79 -11.21 -1.41
N VAL A 49 -12.04 -11.64 -2.66
CA VAL A 49 -11.72 -10.86 -3.87
C VAL A 49 -12.73 -9.75 -4.03
N ILE A 50 -12.28 -8.50 -3.88
CA ILE A 50 -13.14 -7.31 -4.02
C ILE A 50 -13.01 -6.64 -5.37
N ALA A 51 -11.88 -6.81 -6.06
CA ALA A 51 -11.66 -6.33 -7.43
C ALA A 51 -10.65 -7.21 -8.16
N GLU A 52 -10.76 -7.28 -9.49
CA GLU A 52 -9.86 -8.07 -10.34
C GLU A 52 -9.69 -7.43 -11.73
N GLY A 53 -8.69 -7.90 -12.50
CA GLY A 53 -8.43 -7.47 -13.86
C GLY A 53 -7.39 -6.37 -13.96
N PHE A 54 -6.38 -6.39 -13.08
CA PHE A 54 -5.23 -5.47 -13.10
C PHE A 54 -4.01 -6.14 -13.75
N THR A 55 -3.07 -5.31 -14.20
CA THR A 55 -1.76 -5.80 -14.65
C THR A 55 -0.85 -6.05 -13.45
N TRP A 56 -0.72 -5.04 -12.58
CA TRP A 56 0.03 -5.10 -11.32
C TRP A 56 -0.56 -4.11 -10.32
N SER A 57 -1.40 -4.61 -9.42
CA SER A 57 -2.05 -3.79 -8.40
C SER A 57 -1.10 -3.49 -7.24
N GLU A 58 -1.04 -2.21 -6.81
CA GLU A 58 -0.08 -1.67 -5.85
C GLU A 58 -0.66 -0.55 -5.00
N GLY A 59 0.13 -0.13 -4.01
CA GLY A 59 -0.02 1.09 -3.25
C GLY A 59 -1.39 1.33 -2.64
N PRO A 60 -2.02 0.35 -2.00
CA PRO A 60 -3.37 0.52 -1.48
C PRO A 60 -3.40 1.52 -0.33
N VAL A 61 -4.40 2.40 -0.33
CA VAL A 61 -4.69 3.30 0.78
C VAL A 61 -6.20 3.41 1.01
N TRP A 62 -6.63 3.26 2.26
CA TRP A 62 -8.02 3.49 2.64
C TRP A 62 -8.26 4.99 2.88
N VAL A 63 -9.29 5.52 2.24
CA VAL A 63 -9.72 6.92 2.37
C VAL A 63 -10.98 6.96 3.23
N GLU A 64 -10.80 7.24 4.52
CA GLU A 64 -11.88 7.15 5.51
C GLU A 64 -13.00 8.16 5.23
N SER A 65 -12.65 9.38 4.81
CA SER A 65 -13.64 10.44 4.50
C SER A 65 -14.59 10.11 3.35
N GLN A 66 -14.16 9.20 2.45
CA GLN A 66 -14.92 8.79 1.26
C GLN A 66 -15.36 7.31 1.32
N LYS A 67 -14.97 6.58 2.39
CA LYS A 67 -15.22 5.14 2.54
C LYS A 67 -14.83 4.35 1.29
N MET A 68 -13.66 4.66 0.75
CA MET A 68 -13.13 4.02 -0.46
C MET A 68 -11.68 3.54 -0.26
N LEU A 69 -11.34 2.47 -0.97
CA LEU A 69 -9.96 2.04 -1.16
C LEU A 69 -9.47 2.63 -2.47
N LEU A 70 -8.33 3.31 -2.45
CA LEU A 70 -7.57 3.66 -3.65
C LEU A 70 -6.40 2.69 -3.78
N PHE A 71 -6.03 2.35 -5.02
CA PHE A 71 -4.86 1.54 -5.34
C PHE A 71 -4.41 1.79 -6.78
N SER A 72 -3.12 1.62 -7.02
CA SER A 72 -2.50 1.80 -8.33
C SER A 72 -2.55 0.53 -9.18
N ASP A 73 -2.67 0.66 -10.50
CA ASP A 73 -2.23 -0.32 -11.49
C ASP A 73 -1.03 0.30 -12.22
N VAL A 74 0.17 -0.03 -11.75
CA VAL A 74 1.40 0.70 -12.09
C VAL A 74 1.69 0.69 -13.60
N PRO A 75 1.62 -0.45 -14.32
CA PRO A 75 1.85 -0.46 -15.76
C PRO A 75 0.79 0.30 -16.56
N GLN A 76 -0.45 0.39 -16.04
CA GLN A 76 -1.55 1.08 -16.70
C GLN A 76 -1.58 2.59 -16.42
N ASP A 77 -0.65 3.11 -15.62
CA ASP A 77 -0.60 4.52 -15.21
C ASP A 77 -1.94 5.03 -14.64
N THR A 78 -2.61 4.17 -13.86
CA THR A 78 -3.99 4.39 -13.40
C THR A 78 -4.13 4.09 -11.92
N VAL A 79 -4.81 4.98 -11.20
CA VAL A 79 -5.36 4.69 -9.87
C VAL A 79 -6.80 4.29 -10.03
N TYR A 80 -7.16 3.19 -9.37
CA TYR A 80 -8.54 2.74 -9.22
C TYR A 80 -9.07 3.08 -7.83
N LYS A 81 -10.37 3.24 -7.72
CA LYS A 81 -11.09 3.22 -6.44
C LYS A 81 -11.99 1.99 -6.37
N TRP A 82 -12.17 1.50 -5.16
CA TRP A 82 -13.18 0.51 -4.85
C TRP A 82 -14.04 1.00 -3.67
N THR A 83 -15.34 0.80 -3.80
CA THR A 83 -16.31 1.02 -2.72
C THR A 83 -17.22 -0.19 -2.57
N GLU A 84 -17.74 -0.41 -1.36
CA GLU A 84 -18.69 -1.52 -1.10
C GLU A 84 -19.94 -1.44 -1.99
N GLU A 85 -20.39 -0.23 -2.33
CA GLU A 85 -21.61 0.00 -3.09
C GLU A 85 -21.42 -0.21 -4.59
N LYS A 86 -20.33 0.33 -5.17
CA LYS A 86 -20.14 0.40 -6.63
C LYS A 86 -19.08 -0.56 -7.16
N GLY A 87 -18.29 -1.16 -6.27
CA GLY A 87 -17.14 -1.95 -6.67
C GLY A 87 -16.01 -1.10 -7.25
N LYS A 88 -15.32 -1.65 -8.26
CA LYS A 88 -14.16 -1.03 -8.90
C LYS A 88 -14.57 0.03 -9.94
N GLU A 89 -13.94 1.21 -9.89
CA GLU A 89 -14.03 2.29 -10.88
C GLU A 89 -12.64 2.88 -11.13
N VAL A 90 -12.39 3.42 -12.34
CA VAL A 90 -11.21 4.27 -12.59
C VAL A 90 -11.33 5.53 -11.75
N TYR A 91 -10.26 5.93 -11.09
CA TYR A 91 -10.21 7.11 -10.23
C TYR A 91 -9.35 8.22 -10.84
N LEU A 92 -8.15 7.90 -11.31
CA LEU A 92 -7.21 8.89 -11.83
C LEU A 92 -6.32 8.29 -12.93
N THR A 93 -6.21 8.99 -14.06
CA THR A 93 -5.32 8.67 -15.19
C THR A 93 -4.95 9.96 -15.92
N PRO A 94 -3.66 10.23 -16.23
CA PRO A 94 -2.47 9.50 -15.75
C PRO A 94 -2.21 9.71 -14.26
N SER A 95 -1.56 8.74 -13.59
CA SER A 95 -1.31 8.78 -12.15
C SER A 95 0.16 9.03 -11.80
N GLY A 96 1.09 8.58 -12.64
CA GLY A 96 2.53 8.60 -12.37
C GLY A 96 3.39 9.18 -13.49
N TYR A 97 2.89 9.19 -14.72
CA TYR A 97 3.61 9.75 -15.87
C TYR A 97 2.76 10.79 -16.59
N THR A 98 3.09 12.06 -16.41
CA THR A 98 2.38 13.16 -17.03
C THR A 98 2.89 13.56 -18.42
N GLY A 99 3.87 12.81 -18.96
CA GLY A 99 4.46 13.07 -20.27
C GLY A 99 5.46 14.23 -20.33
N LYS A 100 5.84 14.80 -19.18
CA LYS A 100 6.74 15.96 -19.09
C LYS A 100 8.21 15.56 -18.87
N ALA A 101 8.47 14.37 -18.35
CA ALA A 101 9.81 13.86 -18.10
C ALA A 101 10.18 12.73 -19.06
N PRO A 102 11.48 12.49 -19.37
CA PRO A 102 11.90 11.27 -20.05
C PRO A 102 11.53 10.04 -19.22
N SER A 103 10.99 9.00 -19.86
CA SER A 103 10.69 7.72 -19.25
C SER A 103 11.13 6.57 -20.14
N THR A 104 11.77 5.57 -19.56
CA THR A 104 12.23 4.35 -20.23
C THR A 104 11.40 3.13 -19.83
N SER A 105 10.52 3.26 -18.82
CA SER A 105 9.81 2.15 -18.19
C SER A 105 8.44 1.87 -18.77
N GLY A 106 8.03 0.58 -18.75
CA GLY A 106 6.64 0.16 -18.84
C GLY A 106 5.86 0.30 -17.52
N GLU A 107 6.55 0.42 -16.38
CA GLU A 107 5.96 0.65 -15.04
C GLU A 107 6.04 2.13 -14.67
N ARG A 108 5.26 2.96 -15.33
CA ARG A 108 5.33 4.43 -15.23
C ARG A 108 4.22 5.08 -14.43
N GLY A 109 3.24 4.32 -13.94
CA GLY A 109 2.18 4.84 -13.08
C GLY A 109 2.67 5.25 -11.70
N SER A 110 1.74 5.68 -10.86
CA SER A 110 2.00 5.78 -9.43
C SER A 110 2.16 4.38 -8.84
N ASN A 111 2.98 4.25 -7.77
CA ASN A 111 3.08 3.05 -6.96
C ASN A 111 2.41 3.32 -5.61
N GLY A 112 3.12 3.64 -4.54
CA GLY A 112 2.58 3.94 -3.23
C GLY A 112 1.64 5.14 -3.23
N LEU A 113 0.52 5.02 -2.53
CA LEU A 113 -0.46 6.07 -2.32
C LEU A 113 -0.62 6.35 -0.82
N LEU A 114 -0.77 7.63 -0.47
CA LEU A 114 -0.96 8.06 0.92
C LEU A 114 -1.99 9.20 0.98
N ILE A 115 -2.57 9.38 2.16
CA ILE A 115 -3.35 10.58 2.48
C ILE A 115 -2.55 11.40 3.48
N ASN A 116 -2.28 12.67 3.16
CA ASN A 116 -1.58 13.56 4.06
C ASN A 116 -2.52 14.13 5.16
N ALA A 117 -1.96 14.83 6.14
CA ALA A 117 -2.72 15.42 7.23
C ALA A 117 -3.77 16.46 6.79
N LYS A 118 -3.69 16.98 5.54
CA LYS A 118 -4.68 17.89 4.95
C LYS A 118 -5.78 17.14 4.19
N GLY A 119 -5.77 15.79 4.19
CA GLY A 119 -6.71 14.96 3.47
C GLY A 119 -6.48 14.92 1.95
N GLN A 120 -5.27 15.21 1.47
CA GLN A 120 -4.92 15.20 0.05
C GLN A 120 -4.21 13.89 -0.31
N LEU A 121 -4.43 13.42 -1.54
CA LEU A 121 -3.73 12.26 -2.09
C LEU A 121 -2.28 12.61 -2.43
N VAL A 122 -1.35 11.83 -1.90
CA VAL A 122 0.08 11.86 -2.22
C VAL A 122 0.43 10.59 -2.97
N LEU A 123 1.22 10.70 -4.04
CA LEU A 123 1.57 9.62 -4.94
C LEU A 123 3.08 9.52 -5.10
N CYS A 124 3.59 8.30 -5.01
CA CYS A 124 4.93 7.96 -5.47
C CYS A 124 4.86 7.72 -6.98
N GLN A 125 5.33 8.66 -7.79
CA GLN A 125 5.20 8.66 -9.25
C GLN A 125 6.45 8.10 -9.91
N HIS A 126 6.38 6.88 -10.46
CA HIS A 126 7.51 6.25 -11.13
C HIS A 126 7.92 7.01 -12.40
N GLY A 127 6.97 7.29 -13.27
CA GLY A 127 7.24 7.90 -14.59
C GLY A 127 7.79 9.33 -14.52
N ASP A 128 7.26 10.16 -13.64
CA ASP A 128 7.76 11.52 -13.41
C ASP A 128 8.94 11.56 -12.41
N ARG A 129 9.26 10.42 -11.78
CA ARG A 129 10.40 10.23 -10.87
C ARG A 129 10.35 11.21 -9.68
N ARG A 130 9.21 11.25 -9.00
CA ARG A 130 8.96 12.19 -7.88
C ARG A 130 7.92 11.66 -6.90
N VAL A 131 7.89 12.28 -5.74
CA VAL A 131 6.71 12.24 -4.86
C VAL A 131 5.92 13.52 -5.06
N ALA A 132 4.61 13.39 -5.27
CA ALA A 132 3.76 14.53 -5.56
C ALA A 132 2.43 14.48 -4.82
N VAL A 133 1.83 15.65 -4.57
CA VAL A 133 0.48 15.78 -4.03
C VAL A 133 -0.48 16.18 -5.15
N MET A 134 -1.64 15.51 -5.20
CA MET A 134 -2.74 15.89 -6.10
C MET A 134 -3.37 17.20 -5.61
N ASN A 135 -3.48 18.19 -6.50
CA ASN A 135 -4.07 19.50 -6.17
C ASN A 135 -5.60 19.45 -6.12
N ALA A 136 -6.21 18.54 -6.86
CA ALA A 136 -7.65 18.36 -6.91
C ALA A 136 -8.21 17.69 -5.63
N PRO A 137 -9.46 17.96 -5.26
CA PRO A 137 -10.10 17.29 -4.13
C PRO A 137 -10.37 15.80 -4.43
N LEU A 138 -10.48 14.98 -3.37
CA LEU A 138 -10.61 13.52 -3.50
C LEU A 138 -11.90 13.06 -4.19
N ASP A 139 -12.96 13.85 -4.15
CA ASP A 139 -14.24 13.55 -4.81
C ASP A 139 -14.29 13.97 -6.29
N HIS A 140 -13.35 14.81 -6.73
CA HIS A 140 -13.19 15.26 -8.10
C HIS A 140 -11.70 15.21 -8.53
N PRO A 141 -11.12 13.98 -8.63
CA PRO A 141 -9.69 13.82 -8.91
C PRO A 141 -9.30 14.38 -10.28
N ALA A 142 -8.10 14.94 -10.37
CA ALA A 142 -7.50 15.39 -11.61
C ALA A 142 -5.99 15.18 -11.59
N SER A 143 -5.40 14.88 -12.75
CA SER A 143 -3.95 14.69 -12.92
C SER A 143 -3.20 16.02 -12.92
N ASP A 144 -3.43 16.79 -11.87
CA ASP A 144 -2.74 18.03 -11.54
C ASP A 144 -2.01 17.88 -10.22
N PHE A 145 -0.68 18.04 -10.25
CA PHE A 145 0.18 17.67 -9.15
C PHE A 145 1.19 18.75 -8.81
N THR A 146 1.41 18.95 -7.52
CA THR A 146 2.55 19.69 -6.97
C THR A 146 3.62 18.72 -6.48
N THR A 147 4.86 18.89 -6.95
CA THR A 147 6.00 18.07 -6.51
C THR A 147 6.32 18.37 -5.04
N ILE A 148 6.42 17.33 -4.24
CA ILE A 148 6.93 17.38 -2.85
C ILE A 148 8.45 17.27 -2.88
N ALA A 149 8.99 16.24 -3.56
CA ALA A 149 10.42 16.07 -3.81
C ALA A 149 10.65 15.21 -5.06
N ASP A 150 11.73 15.48 -5.80
CA ASP A 150 12.10 14.72 -6.99
C ASP A 150 13.61 14.50 -7.13
N ASN A 151 14.41 15.00 -6.18
CA ASN A 151 15.85 14.87 -6.22
C ASN A 151 16.50 14.93 -4.84
N TYR A 152 17.74 14.47 -4.75
CA TYR A 152 18.64 14.66 -3.64
C TYR A 152 19.99 15.16 -4.14
N HIS A 153 20.42 16.34 -3.65
CA HIS A 153 21.65 17.03 -4.10
C HIS A 153 21.73 17.20 -5.63
N GLY A 154 20.61 17.54 -6.26
CA GLY A 154 20.50 17.77 -7.71
C GLY A 154 20.48 16.49 -8.55
N LYS A 155 20.59 15.30 -7.96
CA LYS A 155 20.39 14.02 -8.63
C LYS A 155 18.95 13.58 -8.50
N LYS A 156 18.30 13.37 -9.64
CA LYS A 156 16.91 12.96 -9.69
C LYS A 156 16.69 11.60 -9.05
N PHE A 157 15.56 11.41 -8.38
CA PHE A 157 15.15 10.11 -7.87
C PHE A 157 15.04 9.08 -8.99
N ASP A 158 15.21 7.80 -8.66
CA ASP A 158 15.07 6.71 -9.62
C ASP A 158 13.59 6.46 -9.94
N SER A 159 12.83 6.04 -8.96
CA SER A 159 11.37 5.86 -9.03
C SER A 159 10.80 5.66 -7.62
N PRO A 160 10.44 6.73 -6.91
CA PRO A 160 9.86 6.62 -5.58
C PRO A 160 8.74 5.59 -5.55
N ASN A 161 8.88 4.61 -4.64
CA ASN A 161 8.04 3.41 -4.65
C ASN A 161 6.97 3.42 -3.55
N ASP A 162 7.37 3.39 -2.28
CA ASP A 162 6.45 3.44 -1.15
C ASP A 162 6.87 4.52 -0.16
N ALA A 163 5.92 4.97 0.68
CA ALA A 163 6.20 6.05 1.61
C ALA A 163 5.31 5.98 2.86
N VAL A 164 5.73 6.69 3.91
CA VAL A 164 4.96 6.82 5.16
C VAL A 164 5.22 8.18 5.80
N PHE A 165 4.16 8.81 6.33
CA PHE A 165 4.27 10.03 7.12
C PHE A 165 4.45 9.73 8.60
N ASP A 166 5.29 10.53 9.29
CA ASP A 166 5.25 10.59 10.75
C ASP A 166 4.26 11.68 11.24
N ASN A 167 4.03 11.71 12.56
CA ASN A 167 3.12 12.68 13.19
C ASN A 167 3.62 14.15 13.14
N LYS A 168 4.88 14.37 12.75
CA LYS A 168 5.46 15.69 12.54
C LYS A 168 5.32 16.16 11.10
N GLY A 169 4.77 15.30 10.22
CA GLY A 169 4.60 15.55 8.80
C GLY A 169 5.85 15.29 7.96
N ASN A 170 6.89 14.66 8.53
CA ASN A 170 8.00 14.17 7.70
C ASN A 170 7.54 12.98 6.88
N LEU A 171 7.97 12.89 5.64
CA LEU A 171 7.70 11.81 4.71
C LEU A 171 8.96 10.95 4.54
N TYR A 172 8.84 9.66 4.77
CA TYR A 172 9.90 8.68 4.55
C TYR A 172 9.58 7.93 3.26
N VAL A 173 10.55 7.82 2.35
CA VAL A 173 10.33 7.34 0.97
C VAL A 173 11.42 6.37 0.57
N THR A 174 11.06 5.29 -0.12
CA THR A 174 11.98 4.37 -0.78
C THR A 174 12.09 4.69 -2.27
N ASP A 175 13.29 4.57 -2.84
CA ASP A 175 13.58 4.94 -4.22
C ASP A 175 14.36 3.84 -4.97
N PRO A 176 13.72 2.69 -5.23
CA PRO A 176 14.32 1.62 -6.05
C PRO A 176 14.21 1.96 -7.55
N PRO A 177 14.91 1.20 -8.45
CA PRO A 177 14.95 1.53 -9.87
C PRO A 177 13.83 0.90 -10.72
N TYR A 178 12.69 0.47 -10.14
CA TYR A 178 11.65 -0.26 -10.88
C TYR A 178 10.96 0.57 -11.98
N GLY A 179 10.83 1.88 -11.76
CA GLY A 179 10.31 2.81 -12.76
C GLY A 179 11.33 3.23 -13.84
N LEU A 180 12.52 2.62 -13.86
CA LEU A 180 13.53 2.77 -14.90
C LEU A 180 13.62 1.49 -15.72
N GLY A 181 13.48 1.56 -17.07
CA GLY A 181 13.44 0.37 -17.94
C GLY A 181 14.70 -0.47 -17.92
N GLY A 182 15.85 0.15 -17.71
CA GLY A 182 17.14 -0.52 -17.54
C GLY A 182 17.50 -0.82 -16.08
N HIS A 183 16.60 -0.54 -15.12
CA HIS A 183 16.81 -0.66 -13.69
C HIS A 183 18.11 0.02 -13.23
N GLU A 184 19.00 -0.69 -12.54
CA GLU A 184 20.29 -0.19 -12.04
C GLU A 184 21.25 0.26 -13.15
N LYS A 185 21.01 -0.17 -14.41
CA LYS A 185 21.81 0.15 -15.60
C LYS A 185 21.11 1.16 -16.53
N ASP A 186 20.00 1.72 -16.13
CA ASP A 186 19.26 2.66 -16.95
C ASP A 186 20.05 3.95 -17.19
N SER A 187 20.00 4.47 -18.40
CA SER A 187 20.68 5.70 -18.79
C SER A 187 20.17 6.96 -18.09
N LEU A 188 18.95 6.90 -17.54
CA LEU A 188 18.35 8.00 -16.76
C LEU A 188 18.72 7.94 -15.28
N LYS A 189 19.37 6.86 -14.81
CA LYS A 189 19.79 6.72 -13.42
C LYS A 189 20.93 7.69 -13.09
N GLU A 190 20.74 8.52 -12.09
CA GLU A 190 21.70 9.56 -11.71
C GLU A 190 22.42 9.25 -10.38
N ALA A 191 21.71 8.67 -9.40
CA ALA A 191 22.33 8.26 -8.14
C ALA A 191 23.02 6.89 -8.27
N PRO A 192 24.21 6.67 -7.66
CA PRO A 192 24.92 5.39 -7.73
C PRO A 192 24.36 4.31 -6.80
N TYR A 193 23.31 4.62 -6.07
CA TYR A 193 22.64 3.79 -5.06
C TYR A 193 21.13 3.89 -5.22
N GLN A 194 20.38 3.08 -4.46
CA GLN A 194 18.95 3.16 -4.25
C GLN A 194 18.72 3.70 -2.84
N GLY A 195 18.05 4.86 -2.76
CA GLY A 195 17.95 5.59 -1.50
C GLY A 195 16.72 5.25 -0.67
N VAL A 196 16.85 5.38 0.66
CA VAL A 196 15.73 5.62 1.55
C VAL A 196 15.89 7.04 2.08
N TYR A 197 14.88 7.86 1.89
CA TYR A 197 14.96 9.29 2.18
C TYR A 197 13.95 9.73 3.23
N LYS A 198 14.29 10.79 3.98
CA LYS A 198 13.37 11.59 4.78
C LYS A 198 13.19 12.95 4.12
N ILE A 199 11.95 13.35 3.92
CA ILE A 199 11.56 14.66 3.38
C ILE A 199 10.81 15.39 4.48
N THR A 200 11.30 16.56 4.88
CA THR A 200 10.66 17.38 5.91
C THR A 200 9.54 18.26 5.35
N PRO A 201 8.62 18.78 6.18
CA PRO A 201 7.54 19.64 5.70
C PRO A 201 8.01 20.92 5.02
N ASP A 202 9.24 21.41 5.32
CA ASP A 202 9.89 22.53 4.65
C ASP A 202 10.66 22.13 3.37
N GLY A 203 10.52 20.87 2.93
CA GLY A 203 11.04 20.38 1.65
C GLY A 203 12.50 19.95 1.66
N LYS A 204 13.16 19.89 2.83
CA LYS A 204 14.53 19.36 2.90
C LYS A 204 14.53 17.85 2.77
N VAL A 205 15.47 17.32 1.98
CA VAL A 205 15.64 15.88 1.75
C VAL A 205 16.91 15.42 2.43
N PHE A 206 16.82 14.33 3.18
CA PHE A 206 17.93 13.65 3.86
C PHE A 206 18.02 12.20 3.39
N LEU A 207 19.21 11.76 3.02
CA LEU A 207 19.48 10.35 2.72
C LEU A 207 19.69 9.60 4.04
N LEU A 208 18.82 8.61 4.29
CA LEU A 208 18.87 7.80 5.50
C LEU A 208 19.65 6.50 5.30
N VAL A 209 19.41 5.80 4.18
CA VAL A 209 20.03 4.51 3.84
C VAL A 209 20.34 4.48 2.35
N ASP A 210 21.55 4.03 1.99
CA ASP A 210 22.04 3.88 0.62
C ASP A 210 22.65 2.49 0.33
N THR A 211 22.50 1.57 1.28
CA THR A 211 23.13 0.25 1.26
C THR A 211 22.21 -0.88 0.82
N LEU A 212 20.92 -0.59 0.65
CA LEU A 212 19.94 -1.56 0.17
C LEU A 212 19.99 -1.64 -1.36
N THR A 213 19.86 -2.84 -1.87
CA THR A 213 19.91 -3.07 -3.33
C THR A 213 18.58 -2.76 -4.01
N ARG A 214 17.44 -3.01 -3.33
CA ARG A 214 16.09 -2.74 -3.82
C ARG A 214 15.15 -2.39 -2.64
N PRO A 215 15.34 -1.20 -2.02
CA PRO A 215 14.41 -0.76 -0.97
C PRO A 215 13.01 -0.63 -1.57
N ASN A 216 11.99 -1.15 -0.86
CA ASN A 216 10.63 -1.20 -1.35
C ASN A 216 9.66 -0.74 -0.26
N GLY A 217 8.78 -1.59 0.27
CA GLY A 217 7.85 -1.23 1.31
C GLY A 217 8.51 -0.58 2.53
N ILE A 218 7.85 0.42 3.10
CA ILE A 218 8.32 1.16 4.26
C ILE A 218 7.20 1.39 5.27
N ALA A 219 7.50 1.22 6.55
CA ALA A 219 6.56 1.49 7.65
C ALA A 219 7.30 2.06 8.87
N LEU A 220 6.57 2.82 9.69
CA LEU A 220 7.06 3.29 10.99
C LEU A 220 6.62 2.35 12.11
N SER A 221 7.47 2.20 13.14
CA SER A 221 7.02 1.62 14.41
C SER A 221 5.91 2.48 15.04
N PRO A 222 5.03 1.92 15.90
CA PRO A 222 3.96 2.69 16.53
C PRO A 222 4.43 3.91 17.32
N ASP A 223 5.62 3.83 17.93
CA ASP A 223 6.25 4.95 18.67
C ASP A 223 7.04 5.91 17.75
N GLN A 224 7.10 5.59 16.44
CA GLN A 224 7.76 6.37 15.37
C GLN A 224 9.26 6.61 15.60
N LYS A 225 9.91 5.75 16.38
CA LYS A 225 11.36 5.82 16.61
C LYS A 225 12.16 4.97 15.63
N SER A 226 11.51 4.04 14.95
CA SER A 226 12.13 3.17 13.94
C SER A 226 11.37 3.18 12.64
N ILE A 227 12.09 2.99 11.53
CA ILE A 227 11.52 2.61 10.24
C ILE A 227 11.85 1.16 9.91
N PHE A 228 10.89 0.48 9.29
CA PHE A 228 11.07 -0.84 8.71
C PHE A 228 11.10 -0.68 7.19
N VAL A 229 12.06 -1.33 6.55
CA VAL A 229 12.23 -1.25 5.09
C VAL A 229 12.38 -2.66 4.53
N ALA A 230 11.55 -3.00 3.54
CA ALA A 230 11.69 -4.22 2.76
C ALA A 230 12.80 -4.06 1.72
N ASN A 231 13.59 -5.12 1.49
CA ASN A 231 14.51 -5.20 0.37
C ASN A 231 14.09 -6.35 -0.55
N SER A 232 13.62 -6.02 -1.76
CA SER A 232 13.03 -6.95 -2.72
C SER A 232 14.07 -7.72 -3.56
N ASP A 233 15.37 -7.55 -3.29
CA ASP A 233 16.41 -8.31 -3.95
C ASP A 233 16.32 -9.80 -3.56
N GLY A 234 16.04 -10.68 -4.52
CA GLY A 234 15.87 -12.11 -4.26
C GLY A 234 17.10 -12.80 -3.66
N GLN A 235 18.30 -12.22 -3.84
CA GLN A 235 19.51 -12.72 -3.18
C GLN A 235 19.70 -12.19 -1.76
N LYS A 236 18.91 -11.18 -1.37
CA LYS A 236 18.93 -10.51 -0.06
C LYS A 236 17.51 -10.17 0.36
N ALA A 237 16.58 -11.12 0.20
CA ALA A 237 15.17 -10.96 0.53
C ALA A 237 15.01 -10.81 2.05
N ARG A 238 14.87 -9.56 2.50
CA ARG A 238 14.93 -9.21 3.93
C ARG A 238 14.05 -8.01 4.24
N TRP A 239 13.65 -7.93 5.50
CA TRP A 239 13.18 -6.69 6.10
C TRP A 239 14.24 -6.18 7.08
N TYR A 240 14.45 -4.88 7.07
CA TYR A 240 15.39 -4.19 7.95
C TYR A 240 14.64 -3.27 8.90
N GLN A 241 15.17 -3.09 10.08
CA GLN A 241 14.72 -2.09 11.06
C GLN A 241 15.87 -1.12 11.31
N TYR A 242 15.58 0.18 11.19
CA TYR A 242 16.53 1.25 11.43
C TYR A 242 15.98 2.19 12.50
N GLU A 243 16.81 2.54 13.49
CA GLU A 243 16.47 3.54 14.50
C GLU A 243 16.66 4.93 13.91
N LEU A 244 15.64 5.78 14.08
CA LEU A 244 15.62 7.12 13.52
C LEU A 244 16.35 8.13 14.42
N GLY A 245 17.23 8.92 13.81
CA GLY A 245 17.69 10.18 14.35
C GLY A 245 17.05 11.36 13.59
N ASP A 246 17.54 12.57 13.85
CA ASP A 246 16.94 13.78 13.26
C ASP A 246 17.15 13.83 11.73
N THR A 247 18.37 13.54 11.26
CA THR A 247 18.75 13.67 9.86
C THR A 247 19.37 12.39 9.28
N ALA A 248 19.55 11.35 10.08
CA ALA A 248 20.15 10.09 9.70
C ALA A 248 19.60 8.96 10.58
N VAL A 249 19.77 7.71 10.16
CA VAL A 249 19.55 6.57 11.05
C VAL A 249 20.73 6.41 12.01
N THR A 250 20.47 6.03 13.25
CA THR A 250 21.49 5.87 14.30
C THR A 250 22.01 4.44 14.40
N SER A 251 21.20 3.47 14.01
CA SER A 251 21.55 2.05 13.93
C SER A 251 20.62 1.32 12.98
N GLY A 252 21.01 0.13 12.57
CA GLY A 252 20.20 -0.74 11.71
C GLY A 252 20.48 -2.21 11.95
N LYS A 253 19.48 -3.04 11.79
CA LYS A 253 19.58 -4.51 11.88
C LYS A 253 18.66 -5.19 10.86
N VAL A 254 18.99 -6.44 10.51
CA VAL A 254 18.03 -7.32 9.85
C VAL A 254 16.90 -7.64 10.83
N PHE A 255 15.67 -7.26 10.46
CA PHE A 255 14.49 -7.62 11.22
C PHE A 255 14.11 -9.07 10.97
N TYR A 256 14.06 -9.47 9.69
CA TYR A 256 13.82 -10.85 9.29
C TYR A 256 14.48 -11.15 7.94
N ASP A 257 15.08 -12.33 7.82
CA ASP A 257 15.70 -12.84 6.58
C ASP A 257 14.85 -13.99 6.04
N ILE A 258 14.30 -13.81 4.82
CA ILE A 258 13.50 -14.83 4.14
C ILE A 258 14.16 -15.27 2.82
N THR A 259 15.46 -15.01 2.65
CA THR A 259 16.20 -15.36 1.43
C THR A 259 16.11 -16.85 1.11
N ALA A 260 16.06 -17.72 2.12
CA ALA A 260 15.95 -19.18 1.97
C ALA A 260 14.49 -19.67 1.98
N HIS A 261 13.57 -18.96 1.32
CA HIS A 261 12.18 -19.40 1.17
C HIS A 261 12.02 -20.52 0.11
N ASP A 262 10.85 -21.16 0.09
CA ASP A 262 10.50 -22.13 -0.95
C ASP A 262 10.46 -21.44 -2.33
N PRO A 263 11.26 -21.86 -3.32
CA PRO A 263 11.27 -21.24 -4.64
C PRO A 263 9.93 -21.31 -5.41
N SER A 264 9.01 -22.17 -5.00
CA SER A 264 7.66 -22.24 -5.58
C SER A 264 6.74 -21.13 -5.07
N GLU A 265 7.06 -20.49 -3.95
CA GLU A 265 6.33 -19.34 -3.41
C GLU A 265 6.65 -18.08 -4.24
N LYS A 266 5.62 -17.49 -4.85
CA LYS A 266 5.76 -16.29 -5.67
C LYS A 266 5.87 -15.04 -4.79
N GLY A 267 6.57 -14.01 -5.33
CA GLY A 267 6.76 -12.72 -4.66
C GLY A 267 8.00 -12.68 -3.78
N GLY A 268 8.15 -11.59 -3.06
CA GLY A 268 9.27 -11.31 -2.18
C GLY A 268 8.91 -10.20 -1.20
N PRO A 269 9.85 -9.74 -0.35
CA PRO A 269 9.64 -8.58 0.48
C PRO A 269 9.25 -7.36 -0.37
N ASP A 270 8.04 -6.83 -0.15
CA ASP A 270 7.48 -5.72 -0.91
C ASP A 270 6.76 -4.77 0.07
N GLY A 271 5.56 -4.28 -0.20
CA GLY A 271 4.85 -3.39 0.69
C GLY A 271 4.55 -3.96 2.08
N MET A 272 4.41 -3.09 3.07
CA MET A 272 4.11 -3.50 4.45
C MET A 272 3.31 -2.45 5.21
N LYS A 273 2.61 -2.88 6.26
CA LYS A 273 1.97 -2.02 7.27
C LYS A 273 2.20 -2.60 8.67
N ILE A 274 2.25 -1.69 9.64
CA ILE A 274 2.38 -2.03 11.06
C ILE A 274 1.15 -1.46 11.78
N ASP A 275 0.45 -2.29 12.54
CA ASP A 275 -0.70 -1.84 13.33
C ASP A 275 -0.27 -1.12 14.63
N SER A 276 -1.22 -0.56 15.35
CA SER A 276 -1.00 0.15 16.62
C SER A 276 -0.41 -0.73 17.73
N ASN A 277 -0.53 -2.05 17.62
CA ASN A 277 0.04 -3.04 18.54
C ASN A 277 1.43 -3.52 18.13
N GLY A 278 1.94 -3.03 16.98
CA GLY A 278 3.24 -3.43 16.44
C GLY A 278 3.21 -4.75 15.68
N ILE A 279 2.05 -5.24 15.28
CA ILE A 279 1.92 -6.39 14.38
C ILE A 279 2.30 -5.94 12.98
N VAL A 280 3.22 -6.64 12.36
CA VAL A 280 3.71 -6.34 11.01
C VAL A 280 3.01 -7.25 10.01
N PHE A 281 2.32 -6.65 9.05
CA PHE A 281 1.78 -7.30 7.86
C PHE A 281 2.66 -6.92 6.68
N ALA A 282 3.41 -7.85 6.12
CA ALA A 282 4.37 -7.57 5.06
C ALA A 282 4.18 -8.52 3.88
N SER A 283 4.20 -7.99 2.67
CA SER A 283 4.27 -8.82 1.46
C SER A 283 5.58 -9.59 1.45
N GLY A 284 5.49 -10.87 1.13
CA GLY A 284 6.62 -11.78 1.08
C GLY A 284 6.35 -12.97 0.16
N PRO A 285 7.28 -13.92 0.09
CA PRO A 285 7.06 -15.14 -0.65
C PRO A 285 5.77 -15.85 -0.21
N GLY A 286 4.89 -16.15 -1.18
CA GLY A 286 3.64 -16.86 -0.98
C GLY A 286 2.47 -16.01 -0.44
N GLY A 287 2.61 -14.69 -0.25
CA GLY A 287 1.51 -13.85 0.20
C GLY A 287 1.89 -12.78 1.24
N ILE A 288 1.08 -12.59 2.28
CA ILE A 288 1.40 -11.72 3.41
C ILE A 288 1.99 -12.55 4.55
N VAL A 289 3.16 -12.19 5.02
CA VAL A 289 3.76 -12.71 6.25
C VAL A 289 3.36 -11.82 7.43
N VAL A 290 3.04 -12.43 8.57
CA VAL A 290 2.57 -11.72 9.77
C VAL A 290 3.55 -11.96 10.90
N PHE A 291 4.11 -10.86 11.43
CA PHE A 291 5.01 -10.90 12.59
C PHE A 291 4.35 -10.25 13.78
N ASN A 292 4.62 -10.76 14.96
CA ASN A 292 4.27 -10.06 16.21
C ASN A 292 5.23 -8.88 16.46
N SER A 293 4.92 -8.05 17.45
CA SER A 293 5.73 -6.88 17.83
C SER A 293 7.17 -7.22 18.27
N GLY A 294 7.44 -8.48 18.61
CA GLY A 294 8.79 -8.97 18.91
C GLY A 294 9.56 -9.48 17.70
N GLY A 295 8.97 -9.42 16.48
CA GLY A 295 9.61 -9.90 15.25
C GLY A 295 9.49 -11.42 15.01
N LYS A 296 8.71 -12.14 15.81
CA LYS A 296 8.42 -13.54 15.56
C LYS A 296 7.41 -13.69 14.43
N LEU A 297 7.70 -14.51 13.42
CA LEU A 297 6.74 -14.92 12.40
C LEU A 297 5.65 -15.77 13.05
N ILE A 298 4.40 -15.29 12.99
CA ILE A 298 3.24 -15.95 13.64
C ILE A 298 2.26 -16.57 12.65
N GLY A 299 2.37 -16.24 11.37
CA GLY A 299 1.58 -16.87 10.31
C GLY A 299 1.76 -16.23 8.95
N LYS A 300 1.06 -16.81 7.96
CA LYS A 300 1.03 -16.30 6.57
C LYS A 300 -0.41 -16.30 6.06
N ILE A 301 -0.77 -15.26 5.32
CA ILE A 301 -1.95 -15.24 4.46
C ILE A 301 -1.46 -15.69 3.08
N LYS A 302 -1.62 -16.99 2.78
CA LYS A 302 -1.10 -17.61 1.55
C LYS A 302 -1.98 -17.24 0.36
N LEU A 303 -1.37 -16.72 -0.69
CA LEU A 303 -2.03 -16.31 -1.93
C LEU A 303 -1.35 -16.97 -3.14
N PRO A 304 -2.12 -17.27 -4.22
CA PRO A 304 -1.58 -18.00 -5.38
C PRO A 304 -0.67 -17.16 -6.27
N GLU A 305 -0.76 -15.82 -6.18
CA GLU A 305 0.03 -14.88 -6.97
C GLU A 305 0.92 -14.02 -6.07
N ALA A 306 1.93 -13.39 -6.68
CA ALA A 306 2.80 -12.45 -5.99
C ALA A 306 1.97 -11.32 -5.37
N THR A 307 2.24 -11.04 -4.10
CA THR A 307 1.55 -10.01 -3.33
C THR A 307 2.45 -8.79 -3.25
N ALA A 308 1.91 -7.64 -3.65
CA ALA A 308 2.64 -6.41 -3.75
C ALA A 308 2.60 -5.59 -2.45
N ASN A 309 1.41 -5.28 -1.94
CA ASN A 309 1.30 -4.37 -0.81
C ASN A 309 0.02 -4.66 0.01
N CYS A 310 -0.16 -3.95 1.11
CA CYS A 310 -1.38 -4.02 1.92
C CYS A 310 -1.72 -2.66 2.54
N ALA A 311 -2.96 -2.51 3.01
CA ALA A 311 -3.43 -1.36 3.77
C ALA A 311 -4.35 -1.82 4.89
N LEU A 312 -4.31 -1.13 6.02
CA LEU A 312 -5.22 -1.33 7.14
C LEU A 312 -6.38 -0.32 7.06
N SER A 313 -7.58 -0.76 7.45
CA SER A 313 -8.65 0.17 7.78
C SER A 313 -8.29 0.97 9.04
N PRO A 314 -8.90 2.15 9.28
CA PRO A 314 -8.58 2.97 10.46
C PRO A 314 -8.86 2.29 11.80
N ASP A 315 -9.80 1.35 11.85
CA ASP A 315 -10.10 0.54 13.02
C ASP A 315 -9.24 -0.74 13.12
N GLU A 316 -8.30 -0.91 12.16
CA GLU A 316 -7.38 -2.04 12.04
C GLU A 316 -8.07 -3.42 11.96
N LYS A 317 -9.38 -3.46 11.65
CA LYS A 317 -10.17 -4.70 11.56
C LYS A 317 -10.33 -5.21 10.13
N THR A 318 -9.74 -4.52 9.17
CA THR A 318 -9.72 -4.95 7.76
C THR A 318 -8.34 -4.73 7.18
N LEU A 319 -7.80 -5.81 6.62
CA LEU A 319 -6.59 -5.75 5.81
C LEU A 319 -7.00 -5.82 4.33
N TYR A 320 -6.66 -4.81 3.56
CA TYR A 320 -6.73 -4.80 2.11
C TYR A 320 -5.39 -5.24 1.54
N ILE A 321 -5.39 -6.07 0.50
CA ILE A 321 -4.19 -6.67 -0.06
C ILE A 321 -4.22 -6.50 -1.57
N THR A 322 -3.15 -5.98 -2.15
CA THR A 322 -2.93 -5.96 -3.60
C THR A 322 -2.05 -7.15 -3.97
N SER A 323 -2.51 -7.96 -4.93
CA SER A 323 -1.81 -9.17 -5.36
C SER A 323 -1.96 -9.33 -6.87
N LYS A 324 -0.94 -8.89 -7.60
CA LYS A 324 -0.88 -8.93 -9.07
C LYS A 324 -2.17 -8.38 -9.71
N ASN A 325 -3.06 -9.27 -10.15
CA ASN A 325 -4.27 -8.92 -10.91
C ASN A 325 -5.54 -8.82 -10.06
N VAL A 326 -5.43 -8.96 -8.74
CA VAL A 326 -6.57 -8.91 -7.81
C VAL A 326 -6.29 -7.99 -6.63
N VAL A 327 -7.37 -7.46 -6.08
CA VAL A 327 -7.37 -6.77 -4.78
C VAL A 327 -8.30 -7.54 -3.85
N LEU A 328 -7.83 -7.76 -2.64
CA LEU A 328 -8.51 -8.60 -1.66
C LEU A 328 -8.81 -7.80 -0.39
N ARG A 329 -9.77 -8.31 0.35
CA ARG A 329 -10.10 -7.88 1.70
C ARG A 329 -10.06 -9.07 2.65
N LEU A 330 -9.40 -8.91 3.79
CA LEU A 330 -9.46 -9.87 4.91
C LEU A 330 -10.04 -9.15 6.13
N LYS A 331 -11.16 -9.65 6.66
CA LYS A 331 -11.73 -9.18 7.91
C LYS A 331 -10.95 -9.78 9.07
N MET A 332 -10.49 -8.93 9.97
CA MET A 332 -9.74 -9.27 11.18
C MET A 332 -10.61 -9.08 12.45
N ARG A 333 -10.06 -9.33 13.62
CA ARG A 333 -10.78 -9.20 14.92
C ARG A 333 -10.74 -7.79 15.48
#